data_e0ca5a3d8bb4fb232fa235494b417da2
#
_entry.id   e0ca5a3d8bb4fb232fa235494b417da2
#
_cell.length_a   1.000
_cell.length_b   1.000
_cell.length_c   1.000
_cell.angle_alpha   90.00
_cell.angle_beta   90.00
_cell.angle_gamma   90.00
#
_symmetry.space_group_name_H-M   'P 1'
#
loop_
_entity.id
_entity.type
_entity.pdbx_description
1 polymer ?
#
loop_
_entity_poly.entity_id
_entity_poly.type
_entity_poly.pdbx_seq_one_letter_code
_entity_poly.pdbx_strand_id
1 'polypeptide(L)'
;MMRPHLSGGLIRRALCLAGGIGVAAIMSLPSAFSGDARCDVPAELIHVEVTLPHLSERLRAKNPIKIVAIGGASTTGAAAGSTDLAYPHRLQEILDRWYPDVPITVVNKGVPRQTAQQMLERFPSDVLAEDPILVIWETGTTDAVRGVEIDDFAAALQGGIDQLKTRSIDIILIDMQFSRSTVTVIDFERYLSTLHRVGEVNELYVFPRFEMMRYWSEQNMFNFDGVAKDARASLAASVYECIGRNLAEAIRLALQ
;
A
#
# COMPACT_ATOMS: atom_id res chain seq x y z
N MET A 1 30.49 -102.37 7.03
CA MET A 1 30.68 -102.30 5.57
C MET A 1 29.82 -101.18 5.02
N MET A 2 30.43 -100.32 4.25
CA MET A 2 29.86 -99.35 3.28
C MET A 2 29.05 -98.13 3.76
N ARG A 3 29.66 -97.03 3.59
CA ARG A 3 29.10 -95.68 3.33
C ARG A 3 28.22 -95.73 2.05
N PRO A 4 27.47 -94.68 1.61
CA PRO A 4 27.69 -93.23 1.77
C PRO A 4 26.41 -92.34 1.74
N HIS A 5 26.64 -91.19 1.80
CA HIS A 5 26.47 -89.95 1.05
C HIS A 5 25.45 -88.90 1.61
N LEU A 6 26.05 -87.82 1.89
CA LEU A 6 25.49 -86.48 2.15
C LEU A 6 24.76 -85.93 0.91
N SER A 7 23.68 -85.13 1.15
CA SER A 7 23.42 -84.01 0.30
C SER A 7 22.73 -82.91 1.13
N GLY A 8 23.38 -81.77 1.23
CA GLY A 8 22.92 -80.61 1.94
C GLY A 8 21.91 -79.83 1.13
N GLY A 9 20.87 -79.36 1.82
CA GLY A 9 19.91 -78.39 1.29
C GLY A 9 20.10 -77.04 1.96
N LEU A 10 20.65 -76.06 1.23
CA LEU A 10 20.75 -74.72 1.65
C LEU A 10 19.36 -74.04 1.66
N ILE A 11 18.90 -73.67 2.83
CA ILE A 11 17.70 -72.81 2.97
C ILE A 11 18.15 -71.35 2.78
N ARG A 12 17.83 -70.74 1.64
CA ARG A 12 17.97 -69.33 1.38
C ARG A 12 16.83 -68.56 2.11
N ARG A 13 17.18 -67.88 3.15
CA ARG A 13 16.28 -66.82 3.77
C ARG A 13 16.23 -65.64 2.83
N ALA A 14 15.07 -65.36 2.25
CA ALA A 14 14.79 -64.14 1.53
C ALA A 14 14.54 -63.02 2.54
N LEU A 15 15.39 -62.00 2.50
CA LEU A 15 15.23 -60.76 3.28
C LEU A 15 14.33 -59.83 2.46
N CYS A 16 13.08 -59.62 2.87
CA CYS A 16 12.21 -58.59 2.32
C CYS A 16 12.64 -57.22 2.88
N LEU A 17 13.32 -56.43 2.04
CA LEU A 17 13.52 -55.01 2.29
C LEU A 17 12.23 -54.25 1.93
N ALA A 18 11.49 -53.82 2.93
CA ALA A 18 10.39 -52.87 2.77
C ALA A 18 11.00 -51.48 2.54
N GLY A 19 11.03 -51.05 1.28
CA GLY A 19 11.38 -49.68 0.90
C GLY A 19 10.22 -48.73 1.23
N GLY A 20 10.34 -47.96 2.32
CA GLY A 20 9.44 -46.86 2.62
C GLY A 20 9.71 -45.71 1.65
N ILE A 21 8.79 -45.46 0.74
CA ILE A 21 8.78 -44.23 -0.07
C ILE A 21 8.31 -43.09 0.84
N GLY A 22 9.26 -42.30 1.36
CA GLY A 22 8.97 -41.07 2.03
C GLY A 22 8.48 -40.03 1.02
N VAL A 23 7.20 -39.74 1.03
CA VAL A 23 6.65 -38.57 0.30
C VAL A 23 7.11 -37.31 1.02
N ALA A 24 8.15 -36.67 0.49
CA ALA A 24 8.53 -35.34 0.91
C ALA A 24 7.42 -34.39 0.45
N ALA A 25 6.63 -33.88 1.40
CA ALA A 25 5.71 -32.79 1.17
C ALA A 25 6.55 -31.54 0.85
N ILE A 26 6.64 -31.19 -0.41
CA ILE A 26 7.19 -29.92 -0.85
C ILE A 26 6.18 -28.87 -0.41
N MET A 27 6.44 -28.21 0.74
CA MET A 27 5.76 -26.98 1.12
C MET A 27 6.12 -25.94 0.06
N SER A 28 5.20 -25.68 -0.84
CA SER A 28 5.27 -24.54 -1.76
C SER A 28 5.25 -23.28 -0.93
N LEU A 29 6.40 -22.65 -0.74
CA LEU A 29 6.47 -21.29 -0.25
C LEU A 29 5.65 -20.43 -1.22
N PRO A 30 4.77 -19.55 -0.73
CA PRO A 30 4.06 -18.63 -1.62
C PRO A 30 5.11 -17.88 -2.42
N SER A 31 4.98 -17.90 -3.74
CA SER A 31 5.86 -17.19 -4.66
C SER A 31 5.95 -15.73 -4.21
N ALA A 32 7.12 -15.30 -3.79
CA ALA A 32 7.40 -13.88 -3.59
C ALA A 32 6.99 -13.17 -4.88
N PHE A 33 6.12 -12.19 -4.75
CA PHE A 33 5.61 -11.40 -5.85
C PHE A 33 6.82 -10.82 -6.59
N SER A 34 7.09 -11.27 -7.82
CA SER A 34 8.09 -10.68 -8.70
C SER A 34 7.57 -9.33 -9.17
N GLY A 35 7.55 -8.36 -8.25
CA GLY A 35 7.19 -7.00 -8.55
C GLY A 35 8.31 -6.30 -9.33
N ASP A 36 7.98 -5.21 -10.02
CA ASP A 36 8.97 -4.35 -10.64
C ASP A 36 9.94 -3.83 -9.57
N ALA A 37 11.22 -4.21 -9.67
CA ALA A 37 12.27 -3.80 -8.72
C ALA A 37 12.39 -2.27 -8.59
N ARG A 38 11.87 -1.52 -9.57
CA ARG A 38 11.79 -0.04 -9.50
C ARG A 38 10.85 0.48 -8.41
N CYS A 39 9.97 -0.36 -7.85
CA CYS A 39 9.08 0.03 -6.76
C CYS A 39 9.68 -0.17 -5.37
N ASP A 40 10.82 -0.84 -5.28
CA ASP A 40 11.41 -1.16 -3.99
C ASP A 40 11.90 0.12 -3.28
N VAL A 41 11.73 0.15 -1.97
CA VAL A 41 12.21 1.20 -1.08
C VAL A 41 12.84 0.57 0.15
N PRO A 42 13.71 1.29 0.87
CA PRO A 42 14.23 0.84 2.17
C PRO A 42 13.09 0.48 3.14
N ALA A 43 13.30 -0.54 3.96
CA ALA A 43 12.28 -1.03 4.90
C ALA A 43 11.82 0.06 5.88
N GLU A 44 12.70 1.00 6.19
CA GLU A 44 12.42 2.13 7.07
C GLU A 44 11.34 3.06 6.52
N LEU A 45 11.17 3.12 5.19
CA LEU A 45 10.14 3.92 4.55
C LEU A 45 8.75 3.22 4.53
N ILE A 46 8.70 1.92 4.84
CA ILE A 46 7.43 1.17 4.94
C ILE A 46 7.21 0.70 6.39
N HIS A 47 8.00 1.22 7.34
CA HIS A 47 7.82 0.86 8.73
C HIS A 47 6.49 1.38 9.28
N VAL A 48 5.66 0.47 9.84
CA VAL A 48 4.32 0.78 10.35
C VAL A 48 4.24 0.34 11.80
N GLU A 49 4.12 1.29 12.71
CA GLU A 49 3.98 1.04 14.16
C GLU A 49 2.52 1.08 14.64
N VAL A 50 1.63 1.66 13.83
CA VAL A 50 0.21 1.79 14.14
C VAL A 50 -0.59 0.63 13.55
N THR A 51 -1.74 0.35 14.14
CA THR A 51 -2.65 -0.69 13.65
C THR A 51 -3.90 -0.10 13.00
N LEU A 52 -4.56 -0.89 12.15
CA LEU A 52 -5.85 -0.59 11.54
C LEU A 52 -6.90 -1.54 12.14
N PRO A 53 -7.39 -1.28 13.37
CA PRO A 53 -8.18 -2.25 14.12
C PRO A 53 -9.52 -2.58 13.47
N HIS A 54 -10.22 -1.57 12.92
CA HIS A 54 -11.53 -1.76 12.31
C HIS A 54 -11.42 -2.53 10.98
N LEU A 55 -10.39 -2.24 10.17
CA LEU A 55 -10.08 -2.99 8.96
C LEU A 55 -9.68 -4.43 9.29
N SER A 56 -8.84 -4.63 10.32
CA SER A 56 -8.42 -5.95 10.79
C SER A 56 -9.59 -6.81 11.23
N GLU A 57 -10.54 -6.24 11.96
CA GLU A 57 -11.76 -6.92 12.40
C GLU A 57 -12.63 -7.36 11.21
N ARG A 58 -12.90 -6.44 10.27
CA ARG A 58 -13.69 -6.72 9.07
C ARG A 58 -13.05 -7.82 8.21
N LEU A 59 -11.73 -7.76 8.04
CA LEU A 59 -10.98 -8.73 7.25
C LEU A 59 -11.05 -10.13 7.87
N ARG A 60 -10.83 -10.23 9.20
CA ARG A 60 -10.95 -11.52 9.92
C ARG A 60 -12.35 -12.12 9.86
N ALA A 61 -13.37 -11.27 9.92
CA ALA A 61 -14.77 -11.68 9.82
C ALA A 61 -15.21 -11.99 8.37
N LYS A 62 -14.34 -11.76 7.37
CA LYS A 62 -14.65 -11.86 5.93
C LYS A 62 -15.87 -11.03 5.52
N ASN A 63 -16.12 -9.93 6.21
CA ASN A 63 -17.18 -9.00 5.90
C ASN A 63 -16.77 -8.06 4.75
N PRO A 64 -17.73 -7.54 3.97
CA PRO A 64 -17.44 -6.55 2.93
C PRO A 64 -16.67 -5.34 3.49
N ILE A 65 -15.64 -4.93 2.77
CA ILE A 65 -14.74 -3.83 3.11
C ILE A 65 -14.89 -2.73 2.06
N LYS A 66 -15.14 -1.51 2.51
CA LYS A 66 -15.07 -0.33 1.64
C LYS A 66 -13.95 0.58 2.13
N ILE A 67 -13.07 0.95 1.22
CA ILE A 67 -11.97 1.88 1.41
C ILE A 67 -12.25 3.11 0.55
N VAL A 68 -12.19 4.31 1.10
CA VAL A 68 -12.29 5.54 0.33
C VAL A 68 -10.91 6.17 0.20
N ALA A 69 -10.46 6.38 -1.03
CA ALA A 69 -9.28 7.17 -1.34
C ALA A 69 -9.70 8.59 -1.75
N ILE A 70 -9.48 9.56 -0.88
CA ILE A 70 -9.73 10.99 -1.14
C ILE A 70 -8.42 11.72 -1.33
N GLY A 71 -8.36 12.61 -2.31
CA GLY A 71 -7.10 13.31 -2.59
C GLY A 71 -7.15 14.17 -3.85
N GLY A 72 -5.97 14.52 -4.33
CA GLY A 72 -5.74 15.42 -5.46
C GLY A 72 -5.56 14.71 -6.81
N ALA A 73 -4.62 15.22 -7.61
CA ALA A 73 -4.37 14.76 -8.97
C ALA A 73 -3.80 13.33 -9.04
N SER A 74 -3.00 12.92 -8.06
CA SER A 74 -2.46 11.55 -8.00
C SER A 74 -3.57 10.54 -7.72
N THR A 75 -4.50 10.90 -6.84
CA THR A 75 -5.68 10.07 -6.52
C THR A 75 -6.59 9.91 -7.74
N THR A 76 -6.82 10.98 -8.55
CA THR A 76 -7.62 10.84 -9.78
C THR A 76 -6.93 10.05 -10.89
N GLY A 77 -5.61 9.92 -10.87
CA GLY A 77 -4.84 9.40 -12.01
C GLY A 77 -4.66 10.40 -13.16
N ALA A 78 -4.94 11.70 -12.93
CA ALA A 78 -4.94 12.72 -13.99
C ALA A 78 -3.63 12.78 -14.78
N ALA A 79 -2.46 12.63 -14.14
CA ALA A 79 -1.17 12.64 -14.80
C ALA A 79 -0.93 11.38 -15.65
N ALA A 80 -1.53 10.25 -15.33
CA ALA A 80 -1.47 9.00 -16.09
C ALA A 80 -2.53 8.92 -17.19
N GLY A 81 -3.48 9.86 -17.21
CA GLY A 81 -4.52 9.97 -18.22
C GLY A 81 -5.73 9.04 -18.01
N SER A 82 -5.76 8.24 -16.95
CA SER A 82 -6.87 7.35 -16.60
C SER A 82 -6.94 7.08 -15.11
N THR A 83 -8.17 6.96 -14.60
CA THR A 83 -8.44 6.51 -13.23
C THR A 83 -7.97 5.08 -12.99
N ASP A 84 -8.01 4.22 -14.02
CA ASP A 84 -7.56 2.82 -13.94
C ASP A 84 -6.04 2.68 -13.80
N LEU A 85 -5.31 3.76 -14.03
CA LEU A 85 -3.87 3.84 -13.82
C LEU A 85 -3.50 4.56 -12.51
N ALA A 86 -4.50 5.05 -11.77
CA ALA A 86 -4.30 5.72 -10.48
C ALA A 86 -3.95 4.73 -9.36
N TYR A 87 -3.26 5.20 -8.32
CA TYR A 87 -2.85 4.32 -7.20
C TYR A 87 -4.02 3.65 -6.47
N PRO A 88 -5.23 4.26 -6.33
CA PRO A 88 -6.35 3.56 -5.69
C PRO A 88 -6.81 2.33 -6.47
N HIS A 89 -6.79 2.39 -7.81
CA HIS A 89 -7.11 1.23 -8.65
C HIS A 89 -6.04 0.13 -8.52
N ARG A 90 -4.75 0.52 -8.51
CA ARG A 90 -3.65 -0.42 -8.28
C ARG A 90 -3.73 -1.10 -6.92
N LEU A 91 -4.10 -0.33 -5.89
CA LEU A 91 -4.38 -0.87 -4.56
C LEU A 91 -5.53 -1.89 -4.60
N GLN A 92 -6.64 -1.58 -5.27
CA GLN A 92 -7.77 -2.50 -5.47
C GLN A 92 -7.30 -3.83 -6.07
N GLU A 93 -6.57 -3.79 -7.19
CA GLU A 93 -6.08 -4.99 -7.88
C GLU A 93 -5.19 -5.87 -6.97
N ILE A 94 -4.42 -5.26 -6.07
CA ILE A 94 -3.53 -5.98 -5.15
C ILE A 94 -4.33 -6.60 -4.01
N LEU A 95 -5.25 -5.84 -3.41
CA LEU A 95 -6.09 -6.34 -2.32
C LEU A 95 -7.00 -7.49 -2.78
N ASP A 96 -7.56 -7.42 -3.98
CA ASP A 96 -8.36 -8.51 -4.56
C ASP A 96 -7.56 -9.81 -4.73
N ARG A 97 -6.28 -9.69 -5.11
CA ARG A 97 -5.39 -10.86 -5.23
C ARG A 97 -4.98 -11.43 -3.87
N TRP A 98 -4.77 -10.57 -2.86
CA TRP A 98 -4.33 -11.02 -1.53
C TRP A 98 -5.47 -11.58 -0.69
N TYR A 99 -6.68 -11.06 -0.88
CA TYR A 99 -7.86 -11.41 -0.10
C TYR A 99 -9.05 -11.83 -0.99
N PRO A 100 -8.89 -12.90 -1.82
CA PRO A 100 -9.90 -13.28 -2.82
C PRO A 100 -11.26 -13.68 -2.22
N ASP A 101 -11.26 -14.04 -0.94
CA ASP A 101 -12.48 -14.47 -0.22
C ASP A 101 -13.22 -13.29 0.47
N VAL A 102 -12.71 -12.07 0.37
CA VAL A 102 -13.27 -10.88 1.04
C VAL A 102 -13.65 -9.86 -0.03
N PRO A 103 -14.93 -9.45 -0.11
CA PRO A 103 -15.34 -8.37 -1.02
C PRO A 103 -14.71 -7.03 -0.57
N ILE A 104 -13.69 -6.58 -1.26
CA ILE A 104 -13.04 -5.29 -1.00
C ILE A 104 -13.38 -4.32 -2.14
N THR A 105 -13.70 -3.08 -1.82
CA THR A 105 -13.95 -2.02 -2.79
C THR A 105 -13.16 -0.78 -2.42
N VAL A 106 -12.31 -0.29 -3.33
CA VAL A 106 -11.58 0.97 -3.19
C VAL A 106 -12.26 2.03 -4.04
N VAL A 107 -12.95 2.97 -3.37
CA VAL A 107 -13.67 4.08 -4.03
C VAL A 107 -12.74 5.26 -4.21
N ASN A 108 -12.55 5.69 -5.45
CA ASN A 108 -11.71 6.83 -5.78
C ASN A 108 -12.52 8.14 -5.75
N LYS A 109 -12.19 9.03 -4.81
CA LYS A 109 -12.78 10.37 -4.63
C LYS A 109 -11.75 11.49 -4.84
N GLY A 110 -10.80 11.25 -5.73
CA GLY A 110 -9.82 12.28 -6.12
C GLY A 110 -10.47 13.46 -6.84
N VAL A 111 -10.07 14.70 -6.50
CA VAL A 111 -10.39 15.93 -7.23
C VAL A 111 -9.12 16.79 -7.32
N PRO A 112 -8.62 17.09 -8.53
CA PRO A 112 -7.37 17.82 -8.68
C PRO A 112 -7.41 19.21 -8.06
N ARG A 113 -6.27 19.67 -7.56
CA ARG A 113 -6.06 21.03 -7.07
C ARG A 113 -6.89 21.42 -5.84
N GLN A 114 -7.38 20.48 -5.07
CA GLN A 114 -8.05 20.78 -3.80
C GLN A 114 -7.04 20.90 -2.66
N THR A 115 -7.30 21.85 -1.76
CA THR A 115 -6.65 21.97 -0.44
C THR A 115 -7.27 20.98 0.54
N ALA A 116 -6.62 20.77 1.68
CA ALA A 116 -7.16 19.94 2.76
C ALA A 116 -8.55 20.42 3.20
N GLN A 117 -8.75 21.73 3.33
CA GLN A 117 -10.03 22.34 3.68
C GLN A 117 -11.12 22.03 2.63
N GLN A 118 -10.81 22.16 1.35
CA GLN A 118 -11.75 21.84 0.27
C GLN A 118 -12.10 20.34 0.20
N MET A 119 -11.16 19.47 0.57
CA MET A 119 -11.44 18.04 0.71
C MET A 119 -12.34 17.76 1.90
N LEU A 120 -12.08 18.42 3.05
CA LEU A 120 -12.90 18.30 4.25
C LEU A 120 -14.36 18.71 4.03
N GLU A 121 -14.60 19.79 3.28
CA GLU A 121 -15.96 20.28 2.95
C GLU A 121 -16.83 19.22 2.24
N ARG A 122 -16.20 18.31 1.51
CA ARG A 122 -16.93 17.23 0.81
C ARG A 122 -16.87 15.87 1.52
N PHE A 123 -16.31 15.80 2.74
CA PHE A 123 -16.35 14.56 3.53
C PHE A 123 -17.78 14.01 3.70
N PRO A 124 -18.82 14.82 4.00
CA PRO A 124 -20.16 14.28 4.15
C PRO A 124 -20.68 13.52 2.92
N SER A 125 -20.47 14.05 1.71
CA SER A 125 -20.98 13.47 0.47
C SER A 125 -20.09 12.40 -0.14
N ASP A 126 -18.77 12.58 -0.05
CA ASP A 126 -17.82 11.78 -0.81
C ASP A 126 -17.15 10.69 0.04
N VAL A 127 -17.09 10.88 1.35
CA VAL A 127 -16.45 9.95 2.28
C VAL A 127 -17.49 9.27 3.15
N LEU A 128 -18.22 10.05 3.96
CA LEU A 128 -19.10 9.50 4.98
C LEU A 128 -20.36 8.82 4.39
N ALA A 129 -20.85 9.31 3.25
CA ALA A 129 -21.96 8.67 2.53
C ALA A 129 -21.59 7.30 1.93
N GLU A 130 -20.30 7.01 1.75
CA GLU A 130 -19.82 5.71 1.31
C GLU A 130 -19.76 4.66 2.43
N ASP A 131 -19.85 5.07 3.70
CA ASP A 131 -19.73 4.21 4.88
C ASP A 131 -18.45 3.34 4.86
N PRO A 132 -17.26 3.95 4.73
CA PRO A 132 -16.00 3.22 4.65
C PRO A 132 -15.53 2.72 6.00
N ILE A 133 -14.70 1.68 5.99
CA ILE A 133 -13.96 1.24 7.18
C ILE A 133 -12.54 1.81 7.25
N LEU A 134 -12.01 2.21 6.10
CA LEU A 134 -10.70 2.85 5.98
C LEU A 134 -10.81 4.06 5.04
N VAL A 135 -10.22 5.17 5.43
CA VAL A 135 -10.00 6.34 4.58
C VAL A 135 -8.52 6.53 4.33
N ILE A 136 -8.15 6.62 3.07
CA ILE A 136 -6.81 7.00 2.61
C ILE A 136 -6.90 8.44 2.13
N TRP A 137 -6.27 9.36 2.85
CA TRP A 137 -6.36 10.79 2.56
C TRP A 137 -5.03 11.35 2.08
N GLU A 138 -4.93 11.60 0.77
CA GLU A 138 -3.79 12.27 0.13
C GLU A 138 -3.98 13.77 0.15
N THR A 139 -3.08 14.54 0.81
CA THR A 139 -3.25 15.99 0.94
C THR A 139 -1.92 16.76 1.10
N GLY A 140 -1.99 18.07 1.22
CA GLY A 140 -0.88 18.99 1.50
C GLY A 140 -0.18 19.57 0.26
N THR A 141 -0.14 18.87 -0.87
CA THR A 141 0.54 19.37 -2.08
C THR A 141 -0.07 20.68 -2.58
N THR A 142 -1.39 20.76 -2.67
CA THR A 142 -2.07 21.97 -3.14
C THR A 142 -2.00 23.09 -2.10
N ASP A 143 -2.05 22.73 -0.81
CA ASP A 143 -1.90 23.67 0.30
C ASP A 143 -0.54 24.38 0.22
N ALA A 144 0.53 23.60 0.07
CA ALA A 144 1.89 24.15 -0.09
C ALA A 144 2.03 25.01 -1.35
N VAL A 145 1.50 24.55 -2.49
CA VAL A 145 1.55 25.31 -3.77
C VAL A 145 0.80 26.65 -3.66
N ARG A 146 -0.30 26.69 -2.91
CA ARG A 146 -1.12 27.90 -2.74
C ARG A 146 -0.68 28.78 -1.56
N GLY A 147 0.26 28.30 -0.74
CA GLY A 147 0.70 29.00 0.46
C GLY A 147 -0.43 29.15 1.48
N VAL A 148 -1.24 28.10 1.68
CA VAL A 148 -2.27 28.07 2.73
C VAL A 148 -1.58 28.25 4.09
N GLU A 149 -2.15 29.08 4.96
CA GLU A 149 -1.59 29.28 6.30
C GLU A 149 -1.48 27.93 7.03
N ILE A 150 -0.34 27.72 7.72
CA ILE A 150 -0.03 26.42 8.35
C ILE A 150 -1.07 26.03 9.39
N ASP A 151 -1.58 26.99 10.15
CA ASP A 151 -2.58 26.72 11.17
C ASP A 151 -3.93 26.33 10.55
N ASP A 152 -4.30 26.91 9.41
CA ASP A 152 -5.50 26.55 8.66
C ASP A 152 -5.37 25.12 8.06
N PHE A 153 -4.18 24.80 7.54
CA PHE A 153 -3.88 23.44 7.05
C PHE A 153 -3.96 22.42 8.19
N ALA A 154 -3.33 22.70 9.33
CA ALA A 154 -3.38 21.83 10.51
C ALA A 154 -4.81 21.65 11.04
N ALA A 155 -5.60 22.75 11.10
CA ALA A 155 -6.99 22.72 11.54
C ALA A 155 -7.87 21.89 10.60
N ALA A 156 -7.67 21.99 9.28
CA ALA A 156 -8.39 21.18 8.31
C ALA A 156 -8.08 19.68 8.45
N LEU A 157 -6.79 19.33 8.65
CA LEU A 157 -6.39 17.95 8.92
C LEU A 157 -7.05 17.41 10.19
N GLN A 158 -6.94 18.16 11.30
CA GLN A 158 -7.52 17.71 12.58
C GLN A 158 -9.03 17.56 12.48
N GLY A 159 -9.72 18.53 11.85
CA GLY A 159 -11.17 18.48 11.68
C GLY A 159 -11.64 17.26 10.87
N GLY A 160 -10.87 16.84 9.86
CA GLY A 160 -11.16 15.63 9.10
C GLY A 160 -10.91 14.36 9.92
N ILE A 161 -9.78 14.30 10.62
CA ILE A 161 -9.42 13.19 11.50
C ILE A 161 -10.50 12.98 12.57
N ASP A 162 -10.94 14.04 13.23
CA ASP A 162 -11.97 13.98 14.27
C ASP A 162 -13.30 13.43 13.73
N GLN A 163 -13.72 13.87 12.54
CA GLN A 163 -14.93 13.36 11.90
C GLN A 163 -14.85 11.85 11.61
N LEU A 164 -13.69 11.35 11.19
CA LEU A 164 -13.49 9.94 10.88
C LEU A 164 -13.40 9.09 12.15
N LYS A 165 -12.65 9.56 13.15
CA LYS A 165 -12.51 8.85 14.44
C LYS A 165 -13.84 8.70 15.18
N THR A 166 -14.72 9.71 15.16
CA THR A 166 -16.05 9.61 15.77
C THR A 166 -16.94 8.54 15.15
N ARG A 167 -16.57 8.00 13.99
CA ARG A 167 -17.30 6.94 13.27
C ARG A 167 -16.57 5.61 13.26
N SER A 168 -15.49 5.48 14.03
CA SER A 168 -14.66 4.27 14.06
C SER A 168 -14.12 3.88 12.69
N ILE A 169 -13.65 4.87 11.92
CA ILE A 169 -13.04 4.69 10.62
C ILE A 169 -11.53 4.76 10.78
N ASP A 170 -10.82 3.74 10.29
CA ASP A 170 -9.35 3.76 10.23
C ASP A 170 -8.87 4.80 9.21
N ILE A 171 -7.69 5.38 9.44
CA ILE A 171 -7.17 6.48 8.64
C ILE A 171 -5.71 6.21 8.28
N ILE A 172 -5.39 6.38 6.99
CA ILE A 172 -4.02 6.53 6.49
C ILE A 172 -3.92 7.89 5.83
N LEU A 173 -2.97 8.70 6.26
CA LEU A 173 -2.61 9.92 5.55
C LEU A 173 -1.55 9.60 4.50
N ILE A 174 -1.63 10.22 3.32
CA ILE A 174 -0.56 10.20 2.32
C ILE A 174 -0.02 11.62 2.21
N ASP A 175 1.27 11.77 2.42
CA ASP A 175 1.94 13.06 2.30
C ASP A 175 2.16 13.48 0.83
N MET A 176 2.94 14.52 0.60
CA MET A 176 3.06 15.21 -0.69
C MET A 176 3.91 14.42 -1.68
N GLN A 177 3.79 14.78 -2.97
CA GLN A 177 4.67 14.27 -4.00
C GLN A 177 5.99 15.03 -4.02
N PHE A 178 7.07 14.34 -4.39
CA PHE A 178 8.38 14.94 -4.61
C PHE A 178 8.64 15.18 -6.10
N SER A 179 9.27 16.33 -6.43
CA SER A 179 10.08 16.52 -7.63
C SER A 179 11.16 17.56 -7.35
N ARG A 180 12.33 17.41 -7.94
CA ARG A 180 13.46 18.35 -7.72
C ARG A 180 13.12 19.78 -8.12
N SER A 181 12.37 19.95 -9.20
CA SER A 181 11.96 21.26 -9.70
C SER A 181 10.97 21.97 -8.77
N THR A 182 10.11 21.24 -8.08
CA THR A 182 9.11 21.85 -7.18
C THR A 182 9.67 22.18 -5.82
N VAL A 183 10.54 21.36 -5.24
CA VAL A 183 11.13 21.62 -3.91
C VAL A 183 12.08 22.82 -3.88
N THR A 184 12.52 23.32 -5.04
CA THR A 184 13.37 24.52 -5.12
C THR A 184 12.57 25.83 -5.06
N VAL A 185 11.25 25.78 -5.28
CA VAL A 185 10.40 26.98 -5.39
C VAL A 185 9.23 26.98 -4.41
N ILE A 186 8.93 25.83 -3.79
CA ILE A 186 7.81 25.68 -2.86
C ILE A 186 8.36 25.16 -1.53
N ASP A 187 8.00 25.84 -0.44
CA ASP A 187 8.35 25.39 0.91
C ASP A 187 7.46 24.23 1.34
N PHE A 188 7.80 23.01 0.89
CA PHE A 188 7.08 21.81 1.30
C PHE A 188 7.36 21.40 2.74
N GLU A 189 8.52 21.74 3.29
CA GLU A 189 8.98 21.27 4.59
C GLU A 189 8.01 21.59 5.72
N ARG A 190 7.46 22.81 5.73
CA ARG A 190 6.50 23.24 6.75
C ARG A 190 5.21 22.42 6.69
N TYR A 191 4.73 22.05 5.51
CA TYR A 191 3.51 21.26 5.33
C TYR A 191 3.75 19.78 5.62
N LEU A 192 4.92 19.24 5.19
CA LEU A 192 5.34 17.87 5.52
C LEU A 192 5.43 17.68 7.04
N SER A 193 6.21 18.53 7.72
CA SER A 193 6.38 18.45 9.17
C SER A 193 5.06 18.62 9.93
N THR A 194 4.17 19.51 9.45
CA THR A 194 2.84 19.69 10.05
C THR A 194 1.97 18.44 9.87
N LEU A 195 1.92 17.86 8.65
CA LEU A 195 1.14 16.66 8.37
C LEU A 195 1.64 15.46 9.19
N HIS A 196 2.95 15.26 9.25
CA HIS A 196 3.57 14.20 10.06
C HIS A 196 3.29 14.40 11.55
N ARG A 197 3.45 15.60 12.08
CA ARG A 197 3.13 15.92 13.48
C ARG A 197 1.66 15.68 13.82
N VAL A 198 0.73 16.08 12.95
CA VAL A 198 -0.70 15.81 13.13
C VAL A 198 -0.98 14.30 13.10
N GLY A 199 -0.35 13.58 12.20
CA GLY A 199 -0.43 12.11 12.14
C GLY A 199 0.07 11.47 13.44
N GLU A 200 1.25 11.86 13.92
CA GLU A 200 1.86 11.35 15.16
C GLU A 200 0.97 11.59 16.39
N VAL A 201 0.51 12.84 16.59
CA VAL A 201 -0.37 13.19 17.71
C VAL A 201 -1.68 12.41 17.71
N ASN A 202 -2.15 12.03 16.53
CA ASN A 202 -3.37 11.27 16.34
C ASN A 202 -3.15 9.75 16.25
N GLU A 203 -1.91 9.26 16.38
CA GLU A 203 -1.53 7.85 16.27
C GLU A 203 -1.94 7.25 14.91
N LEU A 204 -1.71 8.01 13.82
CA LEU A 204 -2.03 7.62 12.46
C LEU A 204 -0.78 7.27 11.68
N TYR A 205 -0.89 6.30 10.78
CA TYR A 205 0.14 6.07 9.79
C TYR A 205 0.13 7.17 8.72
N VAL A 206 1.29 7.80 8.53
CA VAL A 206 1.53 8.71 7.41
C VAL A 206 2.39 7.99 6.39
N PHE A 207 1.80 7.64 5.25
CA PHE A 207 2.51 7.02 4.15
C PHE A 207 3.50 8.03 3.54
N PRO A 208 4.82 7.79 3.63
CA PRO A 208 5.86 8.79 3.34
C PRO A 208 6.15 8.85 1.84
N ARG A 209 5.14 9.23 1.04
CA ARG A 209 5.26 9.29 -0.42
C ARG A 209 6.36 10.22 -0.88
N PHE A 210 6.55 11.35 -0.20
CA PHE A 210 7.60 12.33 -0.53
C PHE A 210 8.98 11.68 -0.47
N GLU A 211 9.28 11.01 0.63
CA GLU A 211 10.58 10.36 0.83
C GLU A 211 10.77 9.16 -0.11
N MET A 212 9.73 8.37 -0.36
CA MET A 212 9.79 7.28 -1.34
C MET A 212 10.12 7.81 -2.73
N MET A 213 9.43 8.85 -3.19
CA MET A 213 9.69 9.46 -4.49
C MET A 213 11.07 10.12 -4.56
N ARG A 214 11.53 10.74 -3.46
CA ARG A 214 12.90 11.28 -3.36
C ARG A 214 13.92 10.15 -3.52
N TYR A 215 13.76 9.07 -2.78
CA TYR A 215 14.62 7.89 -2.89
C TYR A 215 14.67 7.34 -4.32
N TRP A 216 13.52 7.14 -4.95
CA TRP A 216 13.47 6.66 -6.34
C TRP A 216 14.18 7.61 -7.32
N SER A 217 14.05 8.92 -7.10
CA SER A 217 14.77 9.94 -7.90
C SER A 217 16.28 9.89 -7.69
N GLU A 218 16.74 9.77 -6.46
CA GLU A 218 18.15 9.70 -6.08
C GLU A 218 18.83 8.42 -6.58
N GLN A 219 18.10 7.31 -6.57
CA GLN A 219 18.54 6.01 -7.11
C GLN A 219 18.39 5.90 -8.64
N ASN A 220 17.95 6.97 -9.32
CA ASN A 220 17.67 6.97 -10.76
C ASN A 220 16.67 5.91 -11.22
N MET A 221 15.79 5.44 -10.33
CA MET A 221 14.70 4.52 -10.67
C MET A 221 13.61 5.21 -11.49
N PHE A 222 13.32 6.46 -11.13
CA PHE A 222 12.42 7.35 -11.87
C PHE A 222 13.05 8.72 -12.05
N ASN A 223 12.97 9.25 -13.27
CA ASN A 223 13.34 10.64 -13.52
C ASN A 223 12.07 11.50 -13.54
N PHE A 224 11.86 12.34 -12.52
CA PHE A 224 10.69 13.21 -12.41
C PHE A 224 10.87 14.56 -13.13
N ASP A 225 12.09 14.91 -13.53
CA ASP A 225 12.43 16.19 -14.11
C ASP A 225 12.84 16.02 -15.58
N GLY A 226 12.50 17.01 -16.41
CA GLY A 226 12.88 17.00 -17.83
C GLY A 226 12.21 15.93 -18.69
N VAL A 227 11.16 15.29 -18.21
CA VAL A 227 10.44 14.21 -18.92
C VAL A 227 9.75 14.78 -20.17
N ALA A 228 10.00 14.15 -21.30
CA ALA A 228 9.31 14.48 -22.56
C ALA A 228 7.77 14.36 -22.38
N LYS A 229 7.02 15.23 -23.03
CA LYS A 229 5.58 15.36 -22.81
C LYS A 229 4.83 14.05 -23.05
N ASP A 230 5.23 13.29 -24.04
CA ASP A 230 4.65 11.99 -24.41
C ASP A 230 4.96 10.86 -23.43
N ALA A 231 6.08 10.96 -22.67
CA ALA A 231 6.48 9.98 -21.67
C ALA A 231 5.90 10.25 -20.25
N ARG A 232 5.32 11.44 -20.01
CA ARG A 232 4.83 11.83 -18.68
C ARG A 232 3.71 10.94 -18.16
N ALA A 233 2.79 10.56 -19.02
CA ALA A 233 1.68 9.70 -18.62
C ALA A 233 2.15 8.29 -18.24
N SER A 234 3.07 7.72 -19.00
CA SER A 234 3.66 6.41 -18.69
C SER A 234 4.48 6.44 -17.40
N LEU A 235 5.26 7.50 -17.16
CA LEU A 235 5.99 7.69 -15.91
C LEU A 235 5.02 7.76 -14.72
N ALA A 236 3.96 8.59 -14.83
CA ALA A 236 2.97 8.72 -13.78
C ALA A 236 2.28 7.39 -13.48
N ALA A 237 1.90 6.61 -14.49
CA ALA A 237 1.31 5.29 -14.33
C ALA A 237 2.23 4.33 -13.57
N SER A 238 3.54 4.31 -13.91
CA SER A 238 4.52 3.48 -13.20
C SER A 238 4.70 3.91 -11.74
N VAL A 239 4.75 5.22 -11.47
CA VAL A 239 4.84 5.73 -10.09
C VAL A 239 3.59 5.39 -9.29
N TYR A 240 2.39 5.51 -9.88
CA TYR A 240 1.15 5.16 -9.19
C TYR A 240 1.02 3.66 -8.92
N GLU A 241 1.56 2.82 -9.79
CA GLU A 241 1.69 1.39 -9.53
C GLU A 241 2.57 1.12 -8.29
N CYS A 242 3.74 1.78 -8.22
CA CYS A 242 4.63 1.65 -7.06
C CYS A 242 4.00 2.19 -5.77
N ILE A 243 3.27 3.31 -5.82
CA ILE A 243 2.54 3.83 -4.67
C ILE A 243 1.46 2.84 -4.23
N GLY A 244 0.64 2.32 -5.14
CA GLY A 244 -0.39 1.33 -4.83
C GLY A 244 0.18 0.06 -4.19
N ARG A 245 1.33 -0.42 -4.68
CA ARG A 245 2.03 -1.59 -4.15
C ARG A 245 2.57 -1.36 -2.74
N ASN A 246 3.31 -0.26 -2.52
CA ASN A 246 3.87 0.04 -1.21
C ASN A 246 2.77 0.38 -0.19
N LEU A 247 1.68 1.00 -0.62
CA LEU A 247 0.51 1.27 0.24
C LEU A 247 -0.20 -0.03 0.65
N ALA A 248 -0.37 -0.99 -0.27
CA ALA A 248 -0.91 -2.31 0.06
C ALA A 248 -0.02 -3.03 1.10
N GLU A 249 1.30 -2.94 0.94
CA GLU A 249 2.24 -3.53 1.90
C GLU A 249 2.15 -2.84 3.27
N ALA A 250 2.07 -1.50 3.32
CA ALA A 250 1.86 -0.77 4.56
C ALA A 250 0.55 -1.18 5.25
N ILE A 251 -0.54 -1.30 4.50
CA ILE A 251 -1.81 -1.82 5.02
C ILE A 251 -1.62 -3.22 5.61
N ARG A 252 -0.97 -4.13 4.88
CA ARG A 252 -0.71 -5.50 5.34
C ARG A 252 0.08 -5.54 6.66
N LEU A 253 1.07 -4.67 6.83
CA LEU A 253 1.85 -4.53 8.06
C LEU A 253 1.00 -4.00 9.22
N ALA A 254 0.10 -3.07 8.96
CA ALA A 254 -0.80 -2.49 9.96
C ALA A 254 -1.93 -3.44 10.42
N LEU A 255 -2.12 -4.57 9.76
CA LEU A 255 -3.12 -5.60 10.11
C LEU A 255 -2.63 -6.64 11.14
N GLN A 256 -1.38 -6.55 11.58
CA GLN A 256 -0.74 -7.51 12.49
C GLN A 256 -1.17 -7.34 13.94
#